data_1c1b9ea8595f2c4a7e53181d455d7abd
#
_entry.id   1c1b9ea8595f2c4a7e53181d455d7abd
#
_cell.length_a   1.000
_cell.length_b   1.000
_cell.length_c   1.000
_cell.angle_alpha   90.00
_cell.angle_beta   90.00
_cell.angle_gamma   90.00
#
_symmetry.space_group_name_H-M   'P 1'
#
loop_
_entity.id
_entity.type
_entity.pdbx_description
1 polymer ?
#
loop_
_entity_poly.entity_id
_entity_poly.type
_entity_poly.pdbx_seq_one_letter_code
_entity_poly.pdbx_strand_id
1 'polypeptide(L)'
;MNFKKLGNTNLEVSSICLGTMTWGQQNTQKEAFEQIDYALDQGINFFDTAELYAVPMKAETRGKTSQYIGEWFLKTKKRNKVILADKVAGASGMDWLRPDKEKTSLNKKQIEFACDRSLKDLKTDYIDLYQIHWPDRPAGPFSGKLEYEHKNINNFISIEETLDALNNLVKEGKVRHIGVSNETAWGVNQYLKLSEVKKLTKI
;
A
#
# COMPACT_ATOMS: atom_id res chain seq x y z
N MET A 1 16.80 18.95 0.65
CA MET A 1 15.71 18.13 0.05
C MET A 1 14.60 19.06 -0.41
N ASN A 2 14.03 18.83 -1.60
CA ASN A 2 12.84 19.56 -2.06
C ASN A 2 11.58 18.83 -1.61
N PHE A 3 10.54 19.60 -1.27
CA PHE A 3 9.24 19.07 -0.87
C PHE A 3 8.16 19.51 -1.86
N LYS A 4 7.10 18.72 -1.95
CA LYS A 4 5.92 19.03 -2.76
C LYS A 4 4.68 18.43 -2.12
N LYS A 5 3.53 19.02 -2.41
CA LYS A 5 2.25 18.41 -2.04
C LYS A 5 2.01 17.12 -2.81
N LEU A 6 1.52 16.10 -2.12
CA LEU A 6 1.07 14.87 -2.73
C LEU A 6 -0.36 15.05 -3.27
N GLY A 7 -0.47 15.31 -4.58
CA GLY A 7 -1.74 15.60 -5.22
C GLY A 7 -2.49 16.78 -4.56
N ASN A 8 -3.77 16.57 -4.28
CA ASN A 8 -4.64 17.56 -3.61
C ASN A 8 -4.70 17.37 -2.09
N THR A 9 -3.81 16.56 -1.52
CA THR A 9 -3.75 16.31 -0.08
C THR A 9 -3.06 17.44 0.68
N ASN A 10 -3.09 17.39 2.00
CA ASN A 10 -2.30 18.26 2.87
C ASN A 10 -0.89 17.69 3.18
N LEU A 11 -0.50 16.59 2.56
CA LEU A 11 0.78 15.95 2.80
C LEU A 11 1.90 16.63 1.99
N GLU A 12 2.92 17.14 2.68
CA GLU A 12 4.15 17.63 2.09
C GLU A 12 5.21 16.53 2.11
N VAL A 13 5.45 15.92 0.96
CA VAL A 13 6.39 14.81 0.79
C VAL A 13 7.70 15.27 0.18
N SER A 14 8.80 14.65 0.60
CA SER A 14 10.09 14.80 -0.08
C SER A 14 9.98 14.34 -1.53
N SER A 15 10.72 14.98 -2.44
CA SER A 15 10.74 14.62 -3.87
C SER A 15 11.31 13.23 -4.12
N ILE A 16 12.02 12.66 -3.14
CA ILE A 16 12.51 11.28 -3.12
C ILE A 16 11.68 10.51 -2.09
N CYS A 17 11.24 9.31 -2.47
CA CYS A 17 10.58 8.36 -1.59
C CYS A 17 11.53 7.21 -1.25
N LEU A 18 11.62 6.82 0.02
CA LEU A 18 12.36 5.65 0.45
C LEU A 18 11.54 4.37 0.20
N GLY A 19 11.92 3.59 -0.81
CA GLY A 19 11.38 2.26 -1.03
C GLY A 19 12.01 1.26 -0.05
N THR A 20 11.20 0.35 0.49
CA THR A 20 11.62 -0.52 1.60
C THR A 20 11.51 -2.02 1.31
N MET A 21 11.18 -2.39 0.08
CA MET A 21 10.77 -3.75 -0.29
C MET A 21 11.81 -4.86 -0.06
N THR A 22 13.06 -4.51 0.21
CA THR A 22 14.14 -5.49 0.41
C THR A 22 14.37 -5.86 1.88
N TRP A 23 13.80 -5.09 2.82
CA TRP A 23 14.04 -5.26 4.25
C TRP A 23 13.33 -6.50 4.81
N GLY A 24 14.12 -7.38 5.41
CA GLY A 24 13.65 -8.65 5.97
C GLY A 24 13.87 -9.86 5.06
N GLN A 25 14.40 -9.64 3.85
CA GLN A 25 14.85 -10.69 2.94
C GLN A 25 16.29 -10.47 2.49
N GLN A 26 16.61 -9.29 1.97
CA GLN A 26 17.95 -8.93 1.47
C GLN A 26 18.72 -8.06 2.48
N ASN A 27 18.00 -7.34 3.33
CA ASN A 27 18.58 -6.50 4.38
C ASN A 27 18.11 -6.95 5.75
N THR A 28 18.99 -6.82 6.71
CA THR A 28 18.72 -7.05 8.13
C THR A 28 17.93 -5.89 8.74
N GLN A 29 17.37 -6.10 9.93
CA GLN A 29 16.71 -5.02 10.68
C GLN A 29 17.66 -3.87 11.03
N LYS A 30 18.93 -4.18 11.34
CA LYS A 30 19.93 -3.17 11.63
C LYS A 30 20.18 -2.25 10.42
N GLU A 31 20.40 -2.85 9.24
CA GLU A 31 20.58 -2.10 8.00
C GLU A 31 19.33 -1.27 7.64
N ALA A 32 18.13 -1.81 7.86
CA ALA A 32 16.89 -1.06 7.67
C ALA A 32 16.83 0.18 8.56
N PHE A 33 17.20 0.05 9.84
CA PHE A 33 17.23 1.19 10.77
C PHE A 33 18.25 2.25 10.37
N GLU A 34 19.46 1.82 9.96
CA GLU A 34 20.50 2.72 9.45
C GLU A 34 20.03 3.49 8.21
N GLN A 35 19.32 2.80 7.29
CA GLN A 35 18.77 3.43 6.09
C GLN A 35 17.63 4.42 6.43
N ILE A 36 16.77 4.11 7.39
CA ILE A 36 15.70 5.02 7.86
C ILE A 36 16.33 6.28 8.48
N ASP A 37 17.28 6.10 9.40
CA ASP A 37 17.92 7.23 10.09
C ASP A 37 18.65 8.12 9.09
N TYR A 38 19.43 7.53 8.17
CA TYR A 38 20.09 8.26 7.11
C TYR A 38 19.13 9.02 6.19
N ALA A 39 18.03 8.37 5.78
CA ALA A 39 17.03 9.00 4.92
C ALA A 39 16.40 10.23 5.58
N LEU A 40 16.03 10.14 6.87
CA LEU A 40 15.50 11.26 7.63
C LEU A 40 16.54 12.39 7.80
N ASP A 41 17.80 12.06 8.05
CA ASP A 41 18.88 13.04 8.15
C ASP A 41 19.12 13.79 6.83
N GLN A 42 18.85 13.13 5.70
CA GLN A 42 18.86 13.76 4.37
C GLN A 42 17.55 14.49 4.02
N GLY A 43 16.58 14.52 4.94
CA GLY A 43 15.29 15.18 4.77
C GLY A 43 14.28 14.37 3.94
N ILE A 44 14.47 13.06 3.77
CA ILE A 44 13.48 12.18 3.13
C ILE A 44 12.46 11.80 4.20
N ASN A 45 11.20 12.21 4.01
CA ASN A 45 10.10 11.91 4.94
C ASN A 45 9.03 10.98 4.37
N PHE A 46 9.13 10.59 3.11
CA PHE A 46 8.16 9.75 2.43
C PHE A 46 8.69 8.34 2.26
N PHE A 47 8.00 7.35 2.86
CA PHE A 47 8.40 5.95 2.87
C PHE A 47 7.31 5.09 2.25
N ASP A 48 7.72 4.05 1.50
CA ASP A 48 6.81 3.16 0.79
C ASP A 48 7.05 1.71 1.18
N THR A 49 6.00 1.05 1.68
CA THR A 49 5.97 -0.38 2.02
C THR A 49 4.77 -1.09 1.38
N ALA A 50 4.54 -2.34 1.70
CA ALA A 50 3.36 -3.12 1.33
C ALA A 50 3.15 -4.32 2.25
N GLU A 51 1.89 -4.77 2.43
CA GLU A 51 1.55 -5.92 3.28
C GLU A 51 2.35 -7.20 2.96
N LEU A 52 2.71 -7.36 1.68
CA LEU A 52 3.37 -8.58 1.19
C LEU A 52 4.90 -8.54 1.27
N TYR A 53 5.50 -7.36 1.54
CA TYR A 53 6.96 -7.24 1.57
C TYR A 53 7.56 -8.01 2.76
N ALA A 54 8.74 -8.62 2.60
CA ALA A 54 9.84 -8.32 1.70
C ALA A 54 9.76 -9.04 0.33
N VAL A 55 10.63 -8.58 -0.62
CA VAL A 55 10.84 -9.16 -1.95
C VAL A 55 12.25 -9.79 -1.99
N PRO A 56 12.41 -11.00 -2.56
CA PRO A 56 11.41 -11.90 -3.16
C PRO A 56 10.32 -12.34 -2.18
N MET A 57 9.06 -12.34 -2.67
CA MET A 57 7.89 -12.62 -1.84
C MET A 57 7.86 -14.08 -1.38
N LYS A 58 7.77 -14.29 -0.05
CA LYS A 58 7.66 -15.60 0.59
C LYS A 58 6.75 -15.51 1.79
N ALA A 59 6.04 -16.59 2.11
CA ALA A 59 5.17 -16.66 3.27
C ALA A 59 5.92 -16.36 4.58
N GLU A 60 7.16 -16.83 4.71
CA GLU A 60 7.99 -16.71 5.90
C GLU A 60 8.51 -15.29 6.16
N THR A 61 8.64 -14.49 5.09
CA THR A 61 9.15 -13.11 5.17
C THR A 61 8.09 -12.04 5.01
N ARG A 62 6.84 -12.46 4.80
CA ARG A 62 5.70 -11.58 4.67
C ARG A 62 5.56 -10.64 5.88
N GLY A 63 5.40 -9.36 5.59
CA GLY A 63 5.22 -8.32 6.60
C GLY A 63 6.49 -7.94 7.37
N LYS A 64 7.62 -8.60 7.15
CA LYS A 64 8.87 -8.26 7.86
C LYS A 64 9.31 -6.83 7.63
N THR A 65 9.15 -6.31 6.43
CA THR A 65 9.46 -4.91 6.12
C THR A 65 8.64 -3.96 7.01
N SER A 66 7.33 -4.17 7.08
CA SER A 66 6.43 -3.36 7.93
C SER A 66 6.74 -3.54 9.41
N GLN A 67 7.09 -4.75 9.86
CA GLN A 67 7.52 -5.02 11.24
C GLN A 67 8.80 -4.25 11.60
N TYR A 68 9.80 -4.20 10.70
CA TYR A 68 11.02 -3.43 10.93
C TYR A 68 10.73 -1.93 11.06
N ILE A 69 9.88 -1.38 10.18
CA ILE A 69 9.41 0.01 10.28
C ILE A 69 8.70 0.24 11.63
N GLY A 70 7.80 -0.66 12.02
CA GLY A 70 7.06 -0.58 13.28
C GLY A 70 7.96 -0.63 14.51
N GLU A 71 8.98 -1.51 14.51
CA GLU A 71 9.96 -1.56 15.59
C GLU A 71 10.78 -0.27 15.68
N TRP A 72 11.14 0.31 14.53
CA TRP A 72 11.83 1.59 14.50
C TRP A 72 10.95 2.72 15.07
N PHE A 73 9.64 2.75 14.74
CA PHE A 73 8.70 3.71 15.31
C PHE A 73 8.60 3.59 16.83
N LEU A 74 8.50 2.37 17.34
CA LEU A 74 8.44 2.14 18.78
C LEU A 74 9.71 2.60 19.50
N LYS A 75 10.88 2.28 18.92
CA LYS A 75 12.17 2.60 19.51
C LYS A 75 12.45 4.10 19.53
N THR A 76 12.12 4.79 18.43
CA THR A 76 12.52 6.19 18.24
C THR A 76 11.44 7.21 18.60
N LYS A 77 10.17 6.77 18.65
CA LYS A 77 8.98 7.64 18.81
C LYS A 77 8.84 8.68 17.70
N LYS A 78 9.42 8.42 16.52
CA LYS A 78 9.45 9.36 15.38
C LYS A 78 8.37 9.06 14.31
N ARG A 79 7.27 8.36 14.64
CA ARG A 79 6.18 8.06 13.67
C ARG A 79 5.69 9.32 12.94
N ASN A 80 5.57 10.43 13.65
CA ASN A 80 5.11 11.72 13.12
C ASN A 80 6.11 12.43 12.19
N LYS A 81 7.32 11.92 12.03
CA LYS A 81 8.32 12.43 11.08
C LYS A 81 8.25 11.76 9.72
N VAL A 82 7.43 10.72 9.60
CA VAL A 82 7.33 9.89 8.39
C VAL A 82 5.92 9.97 7.82
N ILE A 83 5.83 10.27 6.54
CA ILE A 83 4.64 10.05 5.73
C ILE A 83 4.76 8.64 5.16
N LEU A 84 3.89 7.73 5.60
CA LEU A 84 3.97 6.31 5.29
C LEU A 84 2.94 5.90 4.27
N ALA A 85 3.41 5.39 3.13
CA ALA A 85 2.57 4.70 2.16
C ALA A 85 2.65 3.18 2.39
N ASP A 86 1.51 2.51 2.39
CA ASP A 86 1.38 1.06 2.42
C ASP A 86 0.42 0.57 1.33
N LYS A 87 0.42 -0.74 1.05
CA LYS A 87 -0.36 -1.28 -0.08
C LYS A 87 -1.04 -2.60 0.27
N VAL A 88 -2.30 -2.73 -0.17
CA VAL A 88 -3.04 -3.99 -0.18
C VAL A 88 -2.84 -4.73 -1.50
N ALA A 89 -2.59 -6.03 -1.45
CA ALA A 89 -2.45 -6.88 -2.64
C ALA A 89 -3.79 -7.03 -3.38
N GLY A 90 -3.76 -6.81 -4.69
CA GLY A 90 -4.88 -7.14 -5.58
C GLY A 90 -5.01 -8.65 -5.82
N ALA A 91 -5.85 -9.04 -6.78
CA ALA A 91 -6.07 -10.44 -7.08
C ALA A 91 -4.79 -11.21 -7.43
N SER A 92 -4.58 -12.33 -6.76
CA SER A 92 -3.45 -13.22 -7.03
C SER A 92 -3.69 -14.62 -6.48
N GLY A 93 -2.78 -15.55 -6.81
CA GLY A 93 -2.77 -16.91 -6.26
C GLY A 93 -2.18 -17.01 -4.84
N MET A 94 -1.78 -15.89 -4.20
CA MET A 94 -1.13 -15.89 -2.90
C MET A 94 -2.15 -16.15 -1.78
N ASP A 95 -2.31 -17.40 -1.38
CA ASP A 95 -3.22 -17.83 -0.31
C ASP A 95 -2.66 -17.60 1.11
N TRP A 96 -1.36 -17.42 1.23
CA TRP A 96 -0.67 -17.19 2.50
C TRP A 96 -0.79 -15.77 3.06
N LEU A 97 -1.35 -14.84 2.28
CA LEU A 97 -1.64 -13.47 2.73
C LEU A 97 -2.93 -13.38 3.56
N ARG A 98 -3.79 -14.38 3.50
CA ARG A 98 -5.08 -14.40 4.19
C ARG A 98 -5.18 -15.56 5.19
N PRO A 99 -5.91 -15.39 6.32
CA PRO A 99 -5.95 -16.40 7.38
C PRO A 99 -6.60 -17.71 6.91
N ASP A 100 -7.60 -17.61 6.05
CA ASP A 100 -8.40 -18.74 5.59
C ASP A 100 -7.80 -19.40 4.34
N LYS A 101 -6.55 -19.09 3.98
CA LYS A 101 -5.90 -19.48 2.73
C LYS A 101 -6.71 -19.11 1.48
N GLU A 102 -7.51 -18.07 1.60
CA GLU A 102 -8.18 -17.46 0.44
C GLU A 102 -7.15 -16.79 -0.46
N LYS A 103 -7.34 -16.90 -1.76
CA LYS A 103 -6.59 -16.10 -2.74
C LYS A 103 -6.85 -14.63 -2.50
N THR A 104 -5.85 -13.77 -2.74
CA THR A 104 -6.03 -12.33 -2.55
C THR A 104 -7.05 -11.77 -3.53
N SER A 105 -7.86 -10.84 -3.04
CA SER A 105 -8.79 -10.04 -3.83
C SER A 105 -9.07 -8.69 -3.13
N LEU A 106 -9.67 -7.75 -3.86
CA LEU A 106 -9.96 -6.41 -3.36
C LEU A 106 -11.41 -6.27 -2.84
N ASN A 107 -11.99 -7.36 -2.32
CA ASN A 107 -13.28 -7.28 -1.64
C ASN A 107 -13.12 -6.59 -0.27
N LYS A 108 -14.23 -6.08 0.25
CA LYS A 108 -14.25 -5.34 1.53
C LYS A 108 -13.57 -6.10 2.67
N LYS A 109 -13.95 -7.38 2.89
CA LYS A 109 -13.39 -8.23 3.98
C LYS A 109 -11.86 -8.28 3.94
N GLN A 110 -11.29 -8.48 2.75
CA GLN A 110 -9.86 -8.63 2.59
C GLN A 110 -9.09 -7.32 2.68
N ILE A 111 -9.66 -6.22 2.21
CA ILE A 111 -9.07 -4.87 2.35
C ILE A 111 -9.00 -4.48 3.83
N GLU A 112 -10.10 -4.64 4.57
CA GLU A 112 -10.16 -4.35 6.02
C GLU A 112 -9.15 -5.21 6.80
N PHE A 113 -9.12 -6.51 6.54
CA PHE A 113 -8.16 -7.43 7.16
C PHE A 113 -6.70 -7.03 6.87
N ALA A 114 -6.38 -6.70 5.62
CA ALA A 114 -5.03 -6.30 5.22
C ALA A 114 -4.61 -5.00 5.91
N CYS A 115 -5.49 -4.01 5.98
CA CYS A 115 -5.23 -2.75 6.66
C CYS A 115 -4.98 -2.96 8.16
N ASP A 116 -5.84 -3.70 8.86
CA ASP A 116 -5.69 -3.97 10.28
C ASP A 116 -4.39 -4.70 10.60
N ARG A 117 -4.00 -5.64 9.73
CA ARG A 117 -2.74 -6.35 9.84
C ARG A 117 -1.55 -5.45 9.60
N SER A 118 -1.61 -4.58 8.59
CA SER A 118 -0.58 -3.58 8.32
C SER A 118 -0.39 -2.64 9.50
N LEU A 119 -1.46 -2.11 10.09
CA LEU A 119 -1.39 -1.26 11.28
C LEU A 119 -0.72 -1.98 12.45
N LYS A 120 -1.04 -3.26 12.66
CA LYS A 120 -0.42 -4.09 13.70
C LYS A 120 1.08 -4.30 13.45
N ASP A 121 1.48 -4.66 12.22
CA ASP A 121 2.87 -4.88 11.86
C ASP A 121 3.68 -3.57 11.93
N LEU A 122 3.11 -2.45 11.50
CA LEU A 122 3.68 -1.11 11.54
C LEU A 122 3.64 -0.46 12.93
N LYS A 123 2.92 -1.05 13.90
CA LYS A 123 2.78 -0.55 15.28
C LYS A 123 2.35 0.92 15.34
N THR A 124 1.37 1.24 14.52
CA THR A 124 0.75 2.56 14.40
C THR A 124 -0.75 2.43 14.26
N ASP A 125 -1.49 3.46 14.59
CA ASP A 125 -2.95 3.54 14.50
C ASP A 125 -3.44 4.15 13.18
N TYR A 126 -2.53 4.66 12.34
CA TYR A 126 -2.87 5.22 11.03
C TYR A 126 -1.81 5.01 9.96
N ILE A 127 -2.26 4.97 8.70
CA ILE A 127 -1.45 4.99 7.48
C ILE A 127 -1.73 6.31 6.75
N ASP A 128 -0.69 7.01 6.28
CA ASP A 128 -0.88 8.29 5.60
C ASP A 128 -1.42 8.14 4.19
N LEU A 129 -0.93 7.14 3.43
CA LEU A 129 -1.39 6.80 2.09
C LEU A 129 -1.56 5.28 1.95
N TYR A 130 -2.80 4.81 1.74
CA TYR A 130 -3.05 3.39 1.53
C TYR A 130 -3.41 3.12 0.08
N GLN A 131 -2.63 2.27 -0.57
CA GLN A 131 -2.70 2.07 -2.02
C GLN A 131 -3.19 0.67 -2.36
N ILE A 132 -3.89 0.54 -3.47
CA ILE A 132 -4.08 -0.75 -4.13
C ILE A 132 -2.78 -1.08 -4.85
N HIS A 133 -2.16 -2.23 -4.53
CA HIS A 133 -0.87 -2.62 -5.09
C HIS A 133 -0.95 -2.95 -6.59
N TRP A 134 -2.04 -3.60 -7.01
CA TRP A 134 -2.45 -3.84 -8.39
C TRP A 134 -3.95 -4.11 -8.44
N PRO A 135 -4.62 -3.89 -9.60
CA PRO A 135 -6.05 -4.09 -9.72
C PRO A 135 -6.48 -5.56 -9.57
N ASP A 136 -7.74 -5.76 -9.20
CA ASP A 136 -8.35 -7.09 -9.10
C ASP A 136 -8.64 -7.71 -10.47
N ARG A 137 -8.91 -6.85 -11.46
CA ARG A 137 -9.13 -7.27 -12.84
C ARG A 137 -7.80 -7.53 -13.56
N PRO A 138 -7.80 -8.34 -14.64
CA PRO A 138 -6.59 -8.60 -15.42
C PRO A 138 -6.21 -7.36 -16.25
N ALA A 139 -5.42 -6.49 -15.66
CA ALA A 139 -4.95 -5.25 -16.29
C ALA A 139 -3.49 -5.00 -15.94
N GLY A 140 -2.68 -6.04 -15.78
CA GLY A 140 -1.47 -5.84 -15.07
C GLY A 140 -0.17 -5.91 -15.83
N PRO A 141 0.78 -5.05 -15.47
CA PRO A 141 2.16 -5.14 -15.90
C PRO A 141 2.86 -6.42 -15.41
N PHE A 142 2.28 -7.11 -14.42
CA PHE A 142 2.80 -8.38 -13.89
C PHE A 142 2.46 -9.60 -14.73
N SER A 143 1.71 -9.45 -15.82
CA SER A 143 1.40 -10.57 -16.75
C SER A 143 2.63 -11.07 -17.52
N GLY A 144 3.76 -10.36 -17.48
CA GLY A 144 4.94 -10.65 -18.27
C GLY A 144 4.76 -10.41 -19.78
N LYS A 145 3.61 -9.92 -20.19
CA LYS A 145 3.30 -9.61 -21.59
C LYS A 145 3.40 -8.11 -21.84
N LEU A 146 4.10 -7.72 -22.90
CA LEU A 146 4.19 -6.33 -23.37
C LEU A 146 2.92 -5.87 -24.08
N GLU A 147 2.13 -6.81 -24.57
CA GLU A 147 0.90 -6.56 -25.31
C GLU A 147 -0.31 -6.84 -24.42
N TYR A 148 -1.31 -5.95 -24.50
CA TYR A 148 -2.57 -6.15 -23.83
C TYR A 148 -3.39 -7.23 -24.53
N GLU A 149 -3.74 -8.28 -23.81
CA GLU A 149 -4.65 -9.33 -24.25
C GLU A 149 -5.96 -9.21 -23.46
N HIS A 150 -7.04 -8.86 -24.17
CA HIS A 150 -8.35 -8.78 -23.49
C HIS A 150 -8.81 -10.17 -23.06
N LYS A 151 -9.11 -10.30 -21.76
CA LYS A 151 -9.72 -11.51 -21.19
C LYS A 151 -11.08 -11.15 -20.62
N ASN A 152 -12.10 -11.78 -21.15
CA ASN A 152 -13.45 -11.72 -20.57
C ASN A 152 -13.46 -12.50 -19.25
N ILE A 153 -13.10 -11.84 -18.16
CA ILE A 153 -13.20 -12.38 -16.79
C ILE A 153 -14.36 -11.66 -16.12
N ASN A 154 -15.40 -12.41 -15.82
CA ASN A 154 -16.63 -11.87 -15.22
C ASN A 154 -16.63 -11.89 -13.68
N ASN A 155 -15.58 -12.44 -13.05
CA ASN A 155 -15.51 -12.64 -11.61
C ASN A 155 -14.36 -11.85 -10.97
N PHE A 156 -14.37 -10.54 -11.11
CA PHE A 156 -13.45 -9.65 -10.36
C PHE A 156 -14.25 -8.69 -9.48
N ILE A 157 -13.64 -8.25 -8.42
CA ILE A 157 -14.24 -7.24 -7.53
C ILE A 157 -14.34 -5.92 -8.27
N SER A 158 -15.49 -5.27 -8.20
CA SER A 158 -15.70 -4.00 -8.87
C SER A 158 -14.86 -2.89 -8.27
N ILE A 159 -14.49 -1.91 -9.10
CA ILE A 159 -13.79 -0.70 -8.63
C ILE A 159 -14.64 0.02 -7.57
N GLU A 160 -15.96 -0.02 -7.71
CA GLU A 160 -16.90 0.59 -6.77
C GLU A 160 -16.82 -0.05 -5.38
N GLU A 161 -16.88 -1.38 -5.27
CA GLU A 161 -16.75 -2.10 -4.00
C GLU A 161 -15.41 -1.82 -3.33
N THR A 162 -14.34 -1.87 -4.12
CA THR A 162 -12.97 -1.57 -3.66
C THR A 162 -12.88 -0.14 -3.12
N LEU A 163 -13.43 0.84 -3.85
CA LEU A 163 -13.40 2.24 -3.44
C LEU A 163 -14.25 2.49 -2.18
N ASP A 164 -15.42 1.85 -2.07
CA ASP A 164 -16.28 1.92 -0.88
C ASP A 164 -15.54 1.36 0.36
N ALA A 165 -14.85 0.24 0.22
CA ALA A 165 -14.05 -0.33 1.30
C ALA A 165 -12.92 0.61 1.74
N LEU A 166 -12.15 1.17 0.81
CA LEU A 166 -11.10 2.15 1.10
C LEU A 166 -11.65 3.42 1.75
N ASN A 167 -12.78 3.94 1.26
CA ASN A 167 -13.44 5.11 1.84
C ASN A 167 -13.91 4.86 3.29
N ASN A 168 -14.31 3.64 3.63
CA ASN A 168 -14.64 3.28 5.01
C ASN A 168 -13.40 3.33 5.92
N LEU A 169 -12.25 2.84 5.47
CA LEU A 169 -11.00 2.94 6.23
C LEU A 169 -10.60 4.40 6.51
N VAL A 170 -10.89 5.30 5.55
CA VAL A 170 -10.68 6.75 5.76
C VAL A 170 -11.64 7.31 6.80
N LYS A 171 -12.93 6.94 6.74
CA LYS A 171 -13.93 7.36 7.74
C LYS A 171 -13.62 6.83 9.14
N GLU A 172 -13.05 5.65 9.25
CA GLU A 172 -12.59 5.05 10.51
C GLU A 172 -11.30 5.69 11.06
N GLY A 173 -10.65 6.56 10.28
CA GLY A 173 -9.39 7.21 10.66
C GLY A 173 -8.16 6.31 10.58
N LYS A 174 -8.30 5.06 10.13
CA LYS A 174 -7.19 4.12 9.92
C LYS A 174 -6.27 4.54 8.78
N VAL A 175 -6.84 5.22 7.77
CA VAL A 175 -6.15 5.68 6.57
C VAL A 175 -6.48 7.16 6.35
N ARG A 176 -5.48 7.97 6.03
CA ARG A 176 -5.68 9.40 5.75
C ARG A 176 -6.04 9.68 4.30
N HIS A 177 -5.31 9.04 3.39
CA HIS A 177 -5.48 9.19 1.94
C HIS A 177 -5.37 7.82 1.26
N ILE A 178 -6.01 7.69 0.11
CA ILE A 178 -6.01 6.46 -0.69
C ILE A 178 -5.37 6.70 -2.05
N GLY A 179 -4.84 5.64 -2.64
CA GLY A 179 -4.19 5.69 -3.94
C GLY A 179 -4.21 4.36 -4.66
N VAL A 180 -3.63 4.34 -5.85
CA VAL A 180 -3.51 3.15 -6.68
C VAL A 180 -2.08 2.99 -7.19
N SER A 181 -1.66 1.76 -7.40
CA SER A 181 -0.39 1.38 -8.00
C SER A 181 -0.66 0.35 -9.10
N ASN A 182 0.18 0.33 -10.15
CA ASN A 182 0.04 -0.60 -11.27
C ASN A 182 -1.36 -0.59 -11.91
N GLU A 183 -2.01 0.56 -11.84
CA GLU A 183 -3.32 0.77 -12.41
C GLU A 183 -3.21 1.33 -13.84
N THR A 184 -4.21 1.07 -14.67
CA THR A 184 -4.31 1.64 -16.01
C THR A 184 -4.91 3.04 -15.98
N ALA A 185 -4.65 3.84 -17.01
CA ALA A 185 -5.28 5.16 -17.16
C ALA A 185 -6.83 5.06 -17.15
N TRP A 186 -7.38 4.00 -17.73
CA TRP A 186 -8.82 3.72 -17.66
C TRP A 186 -9.30 3.50 -16.22
N GLY A 187 -8.57 2.66 -15.45
CA GLY A 187 -8.95 2.39 -14.07
C GLY A 187 -8.86 3.62 -13.17
N VAL A 188 -7.78 4.42 -13.31
CA VAL A 188 -7.65 5.70 -12.60
C VAL A 188 -8.86 6.60 -12.90
N ASN A 189 -9.26 6.71 -14.18
CA ASN A 189 -10.42 7.51 -14.57
C ASN A 189 -11.72 6.99 -13.94
N GLN A 190 -11.90 5.65 -13.85
CA GLN A 190 -13.07 5.05 -13.20
C GLN A 190 -13.11 5.38 -11.70
N TYR A 191 -11.98 5.26 -10.98
CA TYR A 191 -11.90 5.65 -9.56
C TYR A 191 -12.28 7.12 -9.37
N LEU A 192 -11.71 8.04 -10.16
CA LEU A 192 -12.01 9.47 -10.08
C LEU A 192 -13.48 9.78 -10.36
N LYS A 193 -14.04 9.20 -11.41
CA LYS A 193 -15.46 9.36 -11.78
C LYS A 193 -16.39 8.85 -10.67
N LEU A 194 -16.14 7.68 -10.13
CA LEU A 194 -16.92 7.12 -9.03
C LEU A 194 -16.81 7.98 -7.76
N SER A 195 -15.61 8.47 -7.45
CA SER A 195 -15.41 9.37 -6.31
C SER A 195 -16.26 10.64 -6.43
N GLU A 196 -16.36 11.22 -7.63
CA GLU A 196 -17.16 12.43 -7.86
C GLU A 196 -18.67 12.13 -7.77
N VAL A 197 -19.14 11.11 -8.49
CA VAL A 197 -20.57 10.78 -8.55
C VAL A 197 -21.11 10.37 -7.19
N LYS A 198 -20.35 9.59 -6.43
CA LYS A 198 -20.75 9.05 -5.12
C LYS A 198 -20.28 9.87 -3.93
N LYS A 199 -19.54 10.95 -4.15
CA LYS A 199 -18.94 11.78 -3.10
C LYS A 199 -18.07 10.96 -2.12
N LEU A 200 -17.27 10.06 -2.67
CA LEU A 200 -16.32 9.24 -1.93
C LEU A 200 -14.93 9.89 -1.92
N THR A 201 -14.04 9.37 -1.07
CA THR A 201 -12.64 9.80 -1.03
C THR A 201 -11.99 9.62 -2.42
N LYS A 202 -11.29 10.65 -2.90
CA LYS A 202 -10.53 10.59 -4.16
C LYS A 202 -9.22 9.86 -3.97
N ILE A 203 -8.80 9.12 -5.02
CA ILE A 203 -7.46 8.53 -5.11
C ILE A 203 -6.41 9.61 -5.42
#